data_a3d23d24d4237adcc692a31e0e3d43f6
#
_entry.id   a3d23d24d4237adcc692a31e0e3d43f6
#
_cell.length_a   1.000
_cell.length_b   1.000
_cell.length_c   1.000
_cell.angle_alpha   90.00
_cell.angle_beta   90.00
_cell.angle_gamma   90.00
#
_symmetry.space_group_name_H-M   'P 1'
#
loop_
_entity.id
_entity.type
_entity.pdbx_description
1 polymer ?
#
loop_
_entity_poly.entity_id
_entity_poly.type
_entity_poly.pdbx_seq_one_letter_code
_entity_poly.pdbx_strand_id
1 'polypeptide(L)'
;MIRIEKLTQSYCLNDINCTLPSGKLIGIMGANGAGKSTLLKTIAGILPLKQGEVWFDNQPLSNMNATEKSQHIAYLAQNTQIHWDLSVYDVIALGLAATLPKEKERSKIQAFSEKFAVTHLLDKPFQQLSGGEKARVQLARCCIKESPVLLVDEPIAPLDPYYQIDMMEQLQSLTPQHTCVVAIHHLSLAYQFCDEIVLLEQGKLLAVGETQAVLNAENLAKAFHIRAEIDPMKKTISKIEKQ
;
A
#
# COMPACT_ATOMS: atom_id res chain seq x y z
N MET A 1 6.60 8.53 10.94
CA MET A 1 6.36 7.30 11.73
C MET A 1 4.87 7.13 11.98
N ILE A 2 4.33 5.91 11.81
CA ILE A 2 2.92 5.62 12.13
C ILE A 2 2.90 4.72 13.35
N ARG A 3 2.22 5.13 14.41
CA ARG A 3 2.06 4.34 15.64
C ARG A 3 0.59 3.98 15.82
N ILE A 4 0.33 2.72 16.09
CA ILE A 4 -1.00 2.16 16.28
C ILE A 4 -1.09 1.64 17.71
N GLU A 5 -2.08 2.11 18.47
CA GLU A 5 -2.25 1.79 19.88
C GLU A 5 -3.65 1.24 20.14
N LYS A 6 -3.73 0.02 20.66
CA LYS A 6 -4.96 -0.67 21.08
C LYS A 6 -6.08 -0.63 20.03
N LEU A 7 -5.69 -0.69 18.74
CA LEU A 7 -6.64 -0.56 17.66
C LEU A 7 -7.56 -1.79 17.60
N THR A 8 -8.84 -1.56 17.81
CA THR A 8 -9.89 -2.58 17.68
C THR A 8 -10.94 -2.09 16.69
N GLN A 9 -11.28 -2.96 15.73
CA GLN A 9 -12.33 -2.73 14.73
C GLN A 9 -13.30 -3.91 14.74
N SER A 10 -14.60 -3.63 14.77
CA SER A 10 -15.63 -4.67 14.82
C SER A 10 -15.41 -5.75 13.78
N TYR A 11 -15.40 -7.00 14.21
CA TYR A 11 -15.31 -8.23 13.44
C TYR A 11 -13.97 -8.55 12.78
N CYS A 12 -13.02 -7.58 12.67
CA CYS A 12 -11.84 -7.78 11.84
C CYS A 12 -10.50 -7.50 12.51
N LEU A 13 -10.43 -6.65 13.55
CA LEU A 13 -9.16 -6.31 14.24
C LEU A 13 -9.38 -6.28 15.75
N ASN A 14 -8.44 -6.83 16.48
CA ASN A 14 -8.51 -6.93 17.93
C ASN A 14 -7.16 -6.58 18.57
N ASP A 15 -7.12 -5.46 19.29
CA ASP A 15 -5.98 -4.97 20.07
C ASP A 15 -4.65 -4.93 19.28
N ILE A 16 -4.67 -4.31 18.10
CA ILE A 16 -3.45 -4.13 17.29
C ILE A 16 -2.59 -3.04 17.91
N ASN A 17 -1.34 -3.40 18.24
CA ASN A 17 -0.33 -2.51 18.78
C ASN A 17 0.95 -2.65 17.98
N CYS A 18 1.34 -1.64 17.19
CA CYS A 18 2.59 -1.66 16.43
C CYS A 18 3.04 -0.25 16.03
N THR A 19 4.31 -0.15 15.66
CA THR A 19 4.92 1.06 15.11
C THR A 19 5.50 0.76 13.74
N LEU A 20 5.17 1.60 12.76
CA LEU A 20 5.66 1.50 11.39
C LEU A 20 6.65 2.64 11.16
N PRO A 21 7.92 2.35 10.88
CA PRO A 21 8.94 3.38 10.68
C PRO A 21 8.69 4.19 9.41
N SER A 22 9.18 5.44 9.41
CA SER A 22 9.11 6.31 8.24
C SER A 22 10.09 5.87 7.15
N GLY A 23 9.75 6.17 5.89
CA GLY A 23 10.65 6.03 4.75
C GLY A 23 10.94 4.58 4.36
N LYS A 24 10.09 3.64 4.74
CA LYS A 24 10.22 2.21 4.42
C LYS A 24 9.04 1.69 3.60
N LEU A 25 9.28 0.60 2.88
CA LEU A 25 8.24 -0.22 2.28
C LEU A 25 7.83 -1.31 3.26
N ILE A 26 6.61 -1.22 3.79
CA ILE A 26 6.08 -2.10 4.85
C ILE A 26 4.96 -2.95 4.27
N GLY A 27 5.11 -4.27 4.34
CA GLY A 27 4.09 -5.22 3.92
C GLY A 27 3.11 -5.55 5.06
N ILE A 28 1.80 -5.43 4.81
CA ILE A 28 0.79 -6.03 5.69
C ILE A 28 0.40 -7.38 5.09
N MET A 29 0.65 -8.45 5.83
CA MET A 29 0.43 -9.82 5.40
C MET A 29 -0.50 -10.58 6.34
N GLY A 30 -1.02 -11.70 5.86
CA GLY A 30 -1.93 -12.60 6.57
C GLY A 30 -2.88 -13.29 5.61
N ALA A 31 -3.54 -14.33 6.05
CA ALA A 31 -4.52 -15.07 5.27
C ALA A 31 -5.69 -14.18 4.81
N ASN A 32 -6.52 -14.68 3.89
CA ASN A 32 -7.75 -13.99 3.50
C ASN A 32 -8.66 -13.83 4.72
N GLY A 33 -9.19 -12.61 4.91
CA GLY A 33 -9.99 -12.28 6.08
C GLY A 33 -9.19 -11.92 7.35
N ALA A 34 -7.86 -11.93 7.32
CA ALA A 34 -7.03 -11.57 8.49
C ALA A 34 -7.12 -10.10 8.91
N GLY A 35 -7.78 -9.22 8.12
CA GLY A 35 -7.99 -7.81 8.48
C GLY A 35 -7.06 -6.81 7.77
N LYS A 36 -6.26 -7.21 6.77
CA LYS A 36 -5.29 -6.37 6.06
C LYS A 36 -5.90 -5.07 5.52
N SER A 37 -6.92 -5.18 4.66
CA SER A 37 -7.62 -4.01 4.08
C SER A 37 -8.35 -3.19 5.13
N THR A 38 -8.85 -3.84 6.18
CA THR A 38 -9.49 -3.12 7.31
C THR A 38 -8.46 -2.28 8.05
N LEU A 39 -7.26 -2.83 8.31
CA LEU A 39 -6.17 -2.09 8.94
C LEU A 39 -5.76 -0.89 8.07
N LEU A 40 -5.51 -1.08 6.78
CA LEU A 40 -5.17 0.02 5.86
C LEU A 40 -6.25 1.10 5.82
N LYS A 41 -7.53 0.73 5.69
CA LYS A 41 -8.65 1.68 5.65
C LYS A 41 -8.82 2.43 6.98
N THR A 42 -8.50 1.79 8.10
CA THR A 42 -8.55 2.44 9.42
C THR A 42 -7.38 3.43 9.56
N ILE A 43 -6.16 3.06 9.15
CA ILE A 43 -5.01 3.97 9.11
C ILE A 43 -5.29 5.16 8.17
N ALA A 44 -5.95 4.92 7.04
CA ALA A 44 -6.36 5.97 6.09
C ALA A 44 -7.46 6.91 6.64
N GLY A 45 -8.07 6.58 7.77
CA GLY A 45 -9.23 7.31 8.29
C GLY A 45 -10.50 7.18 7.44
N ILE A 46 -10.55 6.18 6.55
CA ILE A 46 -11.73 5.81 5.75
C ILE A 46 -12.76 5.08 6.62
N LEU A 47 -12.28 4.17 7.47
CA LEU A 47 -13.09 3.56 8.50
C LEU A 47 -12.91 4.32 9.81
N PRO A 48 -14.01 4.64 10.52
CA PRO A 48 -13.92 5.35 11.79
C PRO A 48 -13.24 4.48 12.84
N LEU A 49 -12.40 5.09 13.67
CA LEU A 49 -11.81 4.44 14.85
C LEU A 49 -12.93 4.08 15.83
N LYS A 50 -13.01 2.82 16.24
CA LYS A 50 -13.96 2.39 17.29
C LYS A 50 -13.30 2.36 18.65
N GLN A 51 -12.06 1.87 18.72
CA GLN A 51 -11.25 1.86 19.93
C GLN A 51 -9.78 1.95 19.54
N GLY A 52 -8.98 2.57 20.40
CA GLY A 52 -7.57 2.82 20.15
C GLY A 52 -7.32 4.09 19.37
N GLU A 53 -6.08 4.28 18.92
CA GLU A 53 -5.67 5.48 18.19
C GLU A 53 -4.58 5.14 17.15
N VAL A 54 -4.57 5.91 16.07
CA VAL A 54 -3.50 5.91 15.06
C VAL A 54 -2.81 7.26 15.10
N TRP A 55 -1.50 7.26 15.23
CA TRP A 55 -0.68 8.45 15.31
C TRP A 55 0.18 8.58 14.06
N PHE A 56 0.22 9.77 13.49
CA PHE A 56 1.19 10.16 12.47
C PHE A 56 2.19 11.11 13.13
N ASP A 57 3.40 10.60 13.41
CA ASP A 57 4.37 11.24 14.31
C ASP A 57 3.74 11.60 15.66
N ASN A 58 3.48 12.86 15.95
CA ASN A 58 2.88 13.32 17.20
C ASN A 58 1.41 13.74 17.06
N GLN A 59 0.81 13.54 15.89
CA GLN A 59 -0.57 13.96 15.63
C GLN A 59 -1.50 12.74 15.56
N PRO A 60 -2.52 12.65 16.43
CA PRO A 60 -3.48 11.55 16.37
C PRO A 60 -4.46 11.75 15.20
N LEU A 61 -4.80 10.64 14.54
CA LEU A 61 -5.72 10.62 13.40
C LEU A 61 -7.10 11.18 13.76
N SER A 62 -7.56 10.93 14.99
CA SER A 62 -8.84 11.43 15.50
C SER A 62 -8.92 12.97 15.51
N ASN A 63 -7.81 13.67 15.65
CA ASN A 63 -7.74 15.13 15.68
C ASN A 63 -7.53 15.75 14.28
N MET A 64 -7.25 14.94 13.27
CA MET A 64 -7.07 15.43 11.89
C MET A 64 -8.42 15.67 11.22
N ASN A 65 -8.61 16.85 10.64
CA ASN A 65 -9.73 17.11 9.73
C ASN A 65 -9.51 16.45 8.35
N ALA A 66 -10.53 16.47 7.47
CA ALA A 66 -10.45 15.78 6.15
C ALA A 66 -9.31 16.33 5.27
N THR A 67 -9.03 17.63 5.34
CA THR A 67 -7.95 18.27 4.56
C THR A 67 -6.59 17.81 5.05
N GLU A 68 -6.37 17.81 6.35
CA GLU A 68 -5.12 17.33 6.97
C GLU A 68 -4.88 15.85 6.67
N LYS A 69 -5.89 14.99 6.84
CA LYS A 69 -5.79 13.57 6.45
C LYS A 69 -5.37 13.44 4.99
N SER A 70 -6.02 14.17 4.11
CA SER A 70 -5.74 14.13 2.69
C SER A 70 -4.34 14.64 2.32
N GLN A 71 -3.75 15.54 3.10
CA GLN A 71 -2.37 16.01 2.90
C GLN A 71 -1.33 14.99 3.39
N HIS A 72 -1.64 14.24 4.45
CA HIS A 72 -0.71 13.28 5.03
C HIS A 72 -0.78 11.90 4.41
N ILE A 73 -1.95 11.50 3.87
CA ILE A 73 -2.21 10.12 3.46
C ILE A 73 -2.76 10.09 2.04
N ALA A 74 -2.13 9.29 1.20
CA ALA A 74 -2.69 8.84 -0.08
C ALA A 74 -3.10 7.37 0.06
N TYR A 75 -4.25 7.00 -0.48
CA TYR A 75 -4.78 5.64 -0.43
C TYR A 75 -5.12 5.13 -1.83
N LEU A 76 -4.50 4.01 -2.20
CA LEU A 76 -4.82 3.26 -3.42
C LEU A 76 -5.64 2.03 -3.04
N ALA A 77 -6.91 2.03 -3.43
CA ALA A 77 -7.82 0.92 -3.17
C ALA A 77 -7.59 -0.25 -4.14
N GLN A 78 -7.86 -1.48 -3.68
CA GLN A 78 -7.75 -2.72 -4.45
C GLN A 78 -8.52 -2.67 -5.79
N ASN A 79 -9.75 -2.19 -5.77
CA ASN A 79 -10.62 -2.08 -6.92
C ASN A 79 -10.97 -0.62 -7.19
N THR A 80 -10.16 0.05 -8.00
CA THR A 80 -10.47 1.41 -8.43
C THR A 80 -11.06 1.36 -9.84
N GLN A 81 -12.40 1.21 -9.92
CA GLN A 81 -13.10 1.30 -11.18
C GLN A 81 -13.40 2.76 -11.51
N ILE A 82 -12.97 3.21 -12.68
CA ILE A 82 -13.30 4.51 -13.23
C ILE A 82 -14.33 4.25 -14.34
N HIS A 83 -15.58 4.64 -14.09
CA HIS A 83 -16.68 4.38 -15.01
C HIS A 83 -16.87 5.48 -16.07
N TRP A 84 -16.19 6.62 -15.90
CA TRP A 84 -16.23 7.72 -16.84
C TRP A 84 -15.21 7.56 -17.95
N ASP A 85 -15.50 8.12 -19.11
CA ASP A 85 -14.58 8.17 -20.26
C ASP A 85 -13.57 9.32 -20.04
N LEU A 86 -12.62 9.06 -19.12
CA LEU A 86 -11.57 10.00 -18.77
C LEU A 86 -10.27 9.63 -19.52
N SER A 87 -9.53 10.65 -19.96
CA SER A 87 -8.16 10.45 -20.40
C SER A 87 -7.24 10.07 -19.24
N VAL A 88 -6.07 9.50 -19.54
CA VAL A 88 -5.05 9.24 -18.52
C VAL A 88 -4.63 10.54 -17.82
N TYR A 89 -4.51 11.64 -18.57
CA TYR A 89 -4.27 12.97 -18.01
C TYR A 89 -5.29 13.32 -16.93
N ASP A 90 -6.59 13.21 -17.25
CA ASP A 90 -7.67 13.54 -16.32
C ASP A 90 -7.64 12.65 -15.08
N VAL A 91 -7.38 11.34 -15.26
CA VAL A 91 -7.27 10.41 -14.14
C VAL A 91 -6.14 10.80 -13.18
N ILE A 92 -4.97 11.16 -13.70
CA ILE A 92 -3.85 11.62 -12.87
C ILE A 92 -4.20 12.94 -12.20
N ALA A 93 -4.86 13.86 -12.92
CA ALA A 93 -5.30 15.16 -12.39
C ALA A 93 -6.25 15.03 -11.19
N LEU A 94 -7.06 13.96 -11.10
CA LEU A 94 -7.91 13.70 -9.93
C LEU A 94 -7.11 13.58 -8.61
N GLY A 95 -5.81 13.31 -8.68
CA GLY A 95 -4.92 13.29 -7.50
C GLY A 95 -4.54 14.68 -6.98
N LEU A 96 -4.80 15.74 -7.74
CA LEU A 96 -4.44 17.12 -7.41
C LEU A 96 -5.59 17.90 -6.74
N ALA A 97 -5.25 18.97 -6.05
CA ALA A 97 -6.25 19.88 -5.53
C ALA A 97 -6.89 20.70 -6.68
N ALA A 98 -8.20 20.83 -6.69
CA ALA A 98 -8.95 21.57 -7.71
C ALA A 98 -8.54 23.06 -7.85
N THR A 99 -7.88 23.61 -6.82
CA THR A 99 -7.41 25.01 -6.79
C THR A 99 -6.02 25.20 -7.38
N LEU A 100 -5.37 24.13 -7.88
CA LEU A 100 -4.02 24.26 -8.45
C LEU A 100 -4.09 25.01 -9.79
N PRO A 101 -3.21 26.03 -10.02
CA PRO A 101 -3.11 26.70 -11.31
C PRO A 101 -2.81 25.73 -12.45
N LYS A 102 -3.44 25.93 -13.62
CA LYS A 102 -3.34 25.00 -14.77
C LYS A 102 -1.91 24.74 -15.26
N GLU A 103 -1.03 25.73 -15.21
CA GLU A 103 0.39 25.54 -15.57
C GLU A 103 1.10 24.61 -14.60
N LYS A 104 0.85 24.74 -13.29
CA LYS A 104 1.40 23.88 -12.27
C LYS A 104 0.82 22.47 -12.34
N GLU A 105 -0.47 22.36 -12.64
CA GLU A 105 -1.15 21.08 -12.88
C GLU A 105 -0.46 20.33 -14.01
N ARG A 106 -0.31 20.95 -15.18
CA ARG A 106 0.35 20.35 -16.35
C ARG A 106 1.79 19.92 -16.06
N SER A 107 2.56 20.80 -15.41
CA SER A 107 3.95 20.48 -15.04
C SER A 107 4.04 19.27 -14.08
N LYS A 108 3.17 19.21 -13.08
CA LYS A 108 3.14 18.06 -12.15
C LYS A 108 2.70 16.78 -12.87
N ILE A 109 1.65 16.82 -13.68
CA ILE A 109 1.18 15.65 -14.42
C ILE A 109 2.28 15.14 -15.35
N GLN A 110 2.98 16.03 -16.06
CA GLN A 110 4.11 15.66 -16.91
C GLN A 110 5.19 14.93 -16.09
N ALA A 111 5.66 15.53 -15.00
CA ALA A 111 6.71 14.95 -14.15
C ALA A 111 6.32 13.57 -13.59
N PHE A 112 5.08 13.42 -13.11
CA PHE A 112 4.62 12.14 -12.56
C PHE A 112 4.34 11.10 -13.65
N SER A 113 3.87 11.51 -14.82
CA SER A 113 3.71 10.60 -15.97
C SER A 113 5.05 10.06 -16.47
N GLU A 114 6.11 10.84 -16.44
CA GLU A 114 7.48 10.41 -16.72
C GLU A 114 7.98 9.43 -15.66
N LYS A 115 7.84 9.79 -14.38
CA LYS A 115 8.26 8.95 -13.24
C LYS A 115 7.64 7.55 -13.29
N PHE A 116 6.38 7.43 -13.68
CA PHE A 116 5.66 6.17 -13.77
C PHE A 116 5.57 5.57 -15.19
N ALA A 117 6.36 6.11 -16.14
CA ALA A 117 6.46 5.65 -17.52
C ALA A 117 5.10 5.56 -18.25
N VAL A 118 4.23 6.55 -18.05
CA VAL A 118 2.89 6.63 -18.66
C VAL A 118 2.67 7.88 -19.52
N THR A 119 3.70 8.67 -19.81
CA THR A 119 3.60 9.90 -20.59
C THR A 119 2.99 9.68 -21.98
N HIS A 120 3.36 8.58 -22.65
CA HIS A 120 2.85 8.21 -23.98
C HIS A 120 1.38 7.78 -23.98
N LEU A 121 0.75 7.71 -22.81
CA LEU A 121 -0.64 7.32 -22.62
C LEU A 121 -1.54 8.48 -22.25
N LEU A 122 -1.03 9.68 -22.00
CA LEU A 122 -1.77 10.80 -21.41
C LEU A 122 -3.08 11.14 -22.13
N ASP A 123 -3.09 11.07 -23.45
CA ASP A 123 -4.26 11.39 -24.28
C ASP A 123 -5.18 10.19 -24.53
N LYS A 124 -4.79 8.98 -24.09
CA LYS A 124 -5.59 7.78 -24.27
C LYS A 124 -6.73 7.70 -23.26
N PRO A 125 -7.90 7.19 -23.64
CA PRO A 125 -8.95 6.82 -22.69
C PRO A 125 -8.44 5.77 -21.68
N PHE A 126 -8.62 6.04 -20.39
CA PHE A 126 -8.16 5.12 -19.33
C PHE A 126 -8.72 3.71 -19.46
N GLN A 127 -9.94 3.58 -19.96
CA GLN A 127 -10.61 2.30 -20.16
C GLN A 127 -9.86 1.37 -21.13
N GLN A 128 -9.15 1.93 -22.12
CA GLN A 128 -8.44 1.19 -23.16
C GLN A 128 -7.06 0.66 -22.74
N LEU A 129 -6.62 1.01 -21.53
CA LEU A 129 -5.32 0.57 -21.01
C LEU A 129 -5.32 -0.89 -20.60
N SER A 130 -4.17 -1.54 -20.73
CA SER A 130 -3.88 -2.84 -20.11
C SER A 130 -3.92 -2.77 -18.58
N GLY A 131 -4.01 -3.91 -17.90
CA GLY A 131 -4.00 -3.97 -16.43
C GLY A 131 -2.78 -3.29 -15.81
N GLY A 132 -1.59 -3.56 -16.35
CA GLY A 132 -0.33 -2.97 -15.86
C GLY A 132 -0.27 -1.45 -16.10
N GLU A 133 -0.72 -0.96 -17.27
CA GLU A 133 -0.80 0.48 -17.53
C GLU A 133 -1.78 1.17 -16.59
N LYS A 134 -2.96 0.58 -16.36
CA LYS A 134 -3.94 1.07 -15.40
C LYS A 134 -3.36 1.17 -13.99
N ALA A 135 -2.63 0.15 -13.56
CA ALA A 135 -1.99 0.13 -12.24
C ALA A 135 -0.97 1.27 -12.07
N ARG A 136 -0.10 1.50 -13.07
CA ARG A 136 0.86 2.61 -13.06
C ARG A 136 0.19 3.98 -13.07
N VAL A 137 -0.86 4.18 -13.86
CA VAL A 137 -1.64 5.43 -13.88
C VAL A 137 -2.29 5.68 -12.52
N GLN A 138 -2.86 4.66 -11.89
CA GLN A 138 -3.46 4.77 -10.57
C GLN A 138 -2.41 5.08 -9.48
N LEU A 139 -1.22 4.50 -9.59
CA LEU A 139 -0.13 4.82 -8.68
C LEU A 139 0.34 6.27 -8.89
N ALA A 140 0.51 6.71 -10.14
CA ALA A 140 0.83 8.11 -10.47
C ALA A 140 -0.20 9.08 -9.86
N ARG A 141 -1.50 8.79 -10.01
CA ARG A 141 -2.59 9.57 -9.41
C ARG A 141 -2.49 9.66 -7.89
N CYS A 142 -2.14 8.57 -7.21
CA CYS A 142 -1.98 8.58 -5.75
C CYS A 142 -0.74 9.36 -5.32
N CYS A 143 0.36 9.23 -6.06
CA CYS A 143 1.65 9.83 -5.69
C CYS A 143 1.76 11.32 -6.04
N ILE A 144 0.99 11.83 -7.04
CA ILE A 144 1.10 13.22 -7.51
C ILE A 144 0.80 14.26 -6.41
N LYS A 145 0.11 13.85 -5.37
CA LYS A 145 -0.16 14.67 -4.20
C LYS A 145 1.05 14.83 -3.27
N GLU A 146 2.04 13.94 -3.41
CA GLU A 146 3.26 13.94 -2.60
C GLU A 146 3.02 13.77 -1.09
N SER A 147 1.96 13.03 -0.74
CA SER A 147 1.65 12.73 0.67
C SER A 147 2.76 11.89 1.30
N PRO A 148 3.17 12.19 2.57
CA PRO A 148 4.25 11.45 3.25
C PRO A 148 3.99 9.96 3.40
N VAL A 149 2.71 9.56 3.47
CA VAL A 149 2.28 8.17 3.64
C VAL A 149 1.44 7.72 2.45
N LEU A 150 1.85 6.61 1.84
CA LEU A 150 1.12 5.93 0.77
C LEU A 150 0.64 4.57 1.29
N LEU A 151 -0.66 4.39 1.33
CA LEU A 151 -1.32 3.15 1.71
C LEU A 151 -1.87 2.47 0.45
N VAL A 152 -1.52 1.20 0.23
CA VAL A 152 -1.80 0.50 -1.03
C VAL A 152 -2.43 -0.86 -0.73
N ASP A 153 -3.65 -1.06 -1.19
CA ASP A 153 -4.44 -2.25 -0.89
C ASP A 153 -4.42 -3.23 -2.07
N GLU A 154 -3.62 -4.29 -1.97
CA GLU A 154 -3.46 -5.37 -2.95
C GLU A 154 -3.23 -4.92 -4.41
N PRO A 155 -2.22 -4.07 -4.68
CA PRO A 155 -2.04 -3.45 -6.00
C PRO A 155 -1.62 -4.44 -7.09
N ILE A 156 -1.08 -5.60 -6.69
CA ILE A 156 -0.49 -6.59 -7.61
C ILE A 156 -1.43 -7.75 -7.93
N ALA A 157 -2.57 -7.89 -7.21
CA ALA A 157 -3.45 -9.05 -7.34
C ALA A 157 -3.95 -9.32 -8.77
N PRO A 158 -4.32 -8.31 -9.59
CA PRO A 158 -4.80 -8.53 -10.95
C PRO A 158 -3.70 -8.49 -12.01
N LEU A 159 -2.42 -8.43 -11.65
CA LEU A 159 -1.31 -8.18 -12.58
C LEU A 159 -0.57 -9.45 -12.96
N ASP A 160 -0.07 -9.50 -14.19
CA ASP A 160 0.89 -10.50 -14.64
C ASP A 160 2.22 -10.39 -13.89
N PRO A 161 3.03 -11.47 -13.78
CA PRO A 161 4.25 -11.47 -12.98
C PRO A 161 5.23 -10.33 -13.28
N TYR A 162 5.38 -9.93 -14.53
CA TYR A 162 6.21 -8.79 -14.92
C TYR A 162 5.74 -7.50 -14.24
N TYR A 163 4.44 -7.20 -14.34
CA TYR A 163 3.86 -5.99 -13.76
C TYR A 163 3.76 -6.03 -12.23
N GLN A 164 3.73 -7.22 -11.64
CA GLN A 164 3.83 -7.37 -10.18
C GLN A 164 5.19 -6.91 -9.67
N ILE A 165 6.27 -7.34 -10.33
CA ILE A 165 7.64 -6.92 -10.00
C ILE A 165 7.80 -5.42 -10.22
N ASP A 166 7.41 -4.91 -11.40
CA ASP A 166 7.46 -3.49 -11.76
C ASP A 166 6.74 -2.62 -10.70
N MET A 167 5.56 -3.02 -10.24
CA MET A 167 4.81 -2.31 -9.20
C MET A 167 5.56 -2.27 -7.87
N MET A 168 6.17 -3.39 -7.45
CA MET A 168 6.94 -3.44 -6.20
C MET A 168 8.22 -2.61 -6.28
N GLU A 169 8.92 -2.62 -7.43
CA GLU A 169 10.07 -1.76 -7.69
C GLU A 169 9.69 -0.27 -7.63
N GLN A 170 8.57 0.10 -8.23
CA GLN A 170 8.06 1.48 -8.16
C GLN A 170 7.73 1.89 -6.73
N LEU A 171 7.04 1.05 -5.94
CA LEU A 171 6.76 1.33 -4.53
C LEU A 171 8.06 1.48 -3.72
N GLN A 172 9.05 0.61 -3.95
CA GLN A 172 10.35 0.69 -3.28
C GLN A 172 11.11 1.97 -3.67
N SER A 173 11.02 2.40 -4.93
CA SER A 173 11.67 3.63 -5.41
C SER A 173 11.11 4.91 -4.77
N LEU A 174 9.92 4.86 -4.19
CA LEU A 174 9.32 5.99 -3.46
C LEU A 174 9.94 6.18 -2.08
N THR A 175 10.55 5.15 -1.51
CA THR A 175 11.28 5.27 -0.24
C THR A 175 12.68 5.84 -0.51
N PRO A 176 13.31 6.54 0.43
CA PRO A 176 12.83 6.88 1.79
C PRO A 176 11.97 8.14 1.87
N GLN A 177 11.63 8.81 0.75
CA GLN A 177 10.86 10.06 0.76
C GLN A 177 9.43 9.84 1.26
N HIS A 178 8.86 8.67 0.98
CA HIS A 178 7.53 8.28 1.41
C HIS A 178 7.58 7.02 2.27
N THR A 179 6.65 6.90 3.22
CA THR A 179 6.36 5.64 3.90
C THR A 179 5.30 4.90 3.11
N CYS A 180 5.66 3.76 2.53
CA CYS A 180 4.74 2.95 1.74
C CYS A 180 4.27 1.75 2.56
N VAL A 181 2.96 1.62 2.78
CA VAL A 181 2.36 0.47 3.48
C VAL A 181 1.48 -0.27 2.50
N VAL A 182 1.83 -1.52 2.18
CA VAL A 182 1.15 -2.30 1.14
C VAL A 182 0.53 -3.58 1.72
N ALA A 183 -0.76 -3.78 1.52
CA ALA A 183 -1.36 -5.10 1.74
C ALA A 183 -0.94 -6.03 0.60
N ILE A 184 -0.31 -7.13 0.94
CA ILE A 184 0.25 -8.08 -0.02
C ILE A 184 0.06 -9.50 0.48
N HIS A 185 -0.28 -10.42 -0.43
CA HIS A 185 -0.42 -11.85 -0.14
C HIS A 185 0.68 -12.71 -0.80
N HIS A 186 1.48 -12.11 -1.69
CA HIS A 186 2.54 -12.81 -2.41
C HIS A 186 3.82 -12.87 -1.58
N LEU A 187 4.07 -14.00 -0.92
CA LEU A 187 5.18 -14.19 0.03
C LEU A 187 6.54 -13.84 -0.55
N SER A 188 6.86 -14.33 -1.75
CA SER A 188 8.18 -14.10 -2.36
C SER A 188 8.41 -12.63 -2.69
N LEU A 189 7.39 -11.91 -3.19
CA LEU A 189 7.52 -10.49 -3.46
C LEU A 189 7.63 -9.66 -2.16
N ALA A 190 6.85 -10.01 -1.14
CA ALA A 190 6.99 -9.36 0.16
C ALA A 190 8.39 -9.56 0.75
N TYR A 191 8.91 -10.80 0.67
CA TYR A 191 10.24 -11.13 1.18
C TYR A 191 11.37 -10.43 0.43
N GLN A 192 11.19 -10.23 -0.87
CA GLN A 192 12.18 -9.59 -1.74
C GLN A 192 12.22 -8.07 -1.57
N PHE A 193 11.05 -7.42 -1.49
CA PHE A 193 10.92 -5.97 -1.62
C PHE A 193 10.63 -5.23 -0.32
N CYS A 194 9.87 -5.83 0.61
CA CYS A 194 9.52 -5.13 1.84
C CYS A 194 10.68 -5.07 2.84
N ASP A 195 10.85 -3.92 3.46
CA ASP A 195 11.83 -3.73 4.55
C ASP A 195 11.30 -4.35 5.86
N GLU A 196 10.00 -4.14 6.12
CA GLU A 196 9.32 -4.65 7.31
C GLU A 196 7.98 -5.29 6.96
N ILE A 197 7.54 -6.19 7.83
CA ILE A 197 6.25 -6.88 7.72
C ILE A 197 5.43 -6.69 8.99
N VAL A 198 4.15 -6.41 8.81
CA VAL A 198 3.10 -6.57 9.81
C VAL A 198 2.33 -7.84 9.45
N LEU A 199 2.49 -8.88 10.24
CA LEU A 199 1.83 -10.16 10.01
C LEU A 199 0.60 -10.28 10.90
N LEU A 200 -0.57 -10.42 10.25
CA LEU A 200 -1.86 -10.58 10.91
C LEU A 200 -2.35 -12.01 10.85
N GLU A 201 -2.93 -12.47 11.95
CA GLU A 201 -3.66 -13.74 12.05
C GLU A 201 -5.02 -13.50 12.72
N GLN A 202 -6.11 -13.83 12.04
CA GLN A 202 -7.48 -13.73 12.58
C GLN A 202 -7.77 -12.40 13.30
N GLY A 203 -7.33 -11.29 12.70
CA GLY A 203 -7.55 -9.95 13.23
C GLY A 203 -6.62 -9.53 14.36
N LYS A 204 -5.60 -10.31 14.69
CA LYS A 204 -4.59 -10.00 15.70
C LYS A 204 -3.22 -9.82 15.07
N LEU A 205 -2.37 -9.05 15.73
CA LEU A 205 -0.97 -8.94 15.37
C LEU A 205 -0.23 -10.22 15.81
N LEU A 206 0.26 -10.99 14.84
CA LEU A 206 1.09 -12.15 15.10
C LEU A 206 2.56 -11.75 15.28
N ALA A 207 3.08 -10.93 14.38
CA ALA A 207 4.46 -10.44 14.42
C ALA A 207 4.60 -9.12 13.66
N VAL A 208 5.58 -8.29 14.03
CA VAL A 208 5.97 -7.08 13.32
C VAL A 208 7.47 -6.87 13.42
N GLY A 209 8.10 -6.38 12.36
CA GLY A 209 9.54 -6.08 12.31
C GLY A 209 10.14 -6.35 10.94
N GLU A 210 11.47 -6.50 10.91
CA GLU A 210 12.21 -6.78 9.68
C GLU A 210 11.70 -8.02 8.97
N THR A 211 11.61 -7.93 7.65
CA THR A 211 10.99 -8.98 6.81
C THR A 211 11.57 -10.36 7.08
N GLN A 212 12.91 -10.50 7.21
CA GLN A 212 13.55 -11.78 7.46
C GLN A 212 13.25 -12.35 8.84
N ALA A 213 13.06 -11.48 9.83
CA ALA A 213 12.72 -11.91 11.20
C ALA A 213 11.26 -12.35 11.30
N VAL A 214 10.34 -11.68 10.57
CA VAL A 214 8.91 -11.96 10.64
C VAL A 214 8.51 -13.13 9.75
N LEU A 215 9.00 -13.19 8.50
CA LEU A 215 8.67 -14.27 7.56
C LEU A 215 9.60 -15.48 7.78
N ASN A 216 9.48 -16.13 8.92
CA ASN A 216 10.17 -17.37 9.29
C ASN A 216 9.21 -18.57 9.23
N ALA A 217 9.76 -19.79 9.33
CA ALA A 217 8.99 -21.03 9.20
C ALA A 217 7.85 -21.15 10.23
N GLU A 218 8.07 -20.70 11.46
CA GLU A 218 7.08 -20.76 12.52
C GLU A 218 5.88 -19.84 12.23
N ASN A 219 6.16 -18.59 11.86
CA ASN A 219 5.12 -17.60 11.55
C ASN A 219 4.35 -17.96 10.26
N LEU A 220 5.04 -18.53 9.25
CA LEU A 220 4.38 -19.00 8.04
C LEU A 220 3.44 -20.18 8.33
N ALA A 221 3.84 -21.08 9.19
CA ALA A 221 3.00 -22.19 9.64
C ALA A 221 1.76 -21.69 10.38
N LYS A 222 1.90 -20.71 11.28
CA LYS A 222 0.78 -20.14 12.04
C LYS A 222 -0.17 -19.34 11.16
N ALA A 223 0.36 -18.35 10.43
CA ALA A 223 -0.48 -17.40 9.68
C ALA A 223 -1.12 -17.98 8.43
N PHE A 224 -0.46 -18.94 7.76
CA PHE A 224 -0.87 -19.44 6.44
C PHE A 224 -1.08 -20.96 6.38
N HIS A 225 -0.75 -21.69 7.44
CA HIS A 225 -0.77 -23.17 7.50
C HIS A 225 0.06 -23.81 6.38
N ILE A 226 1.27 -23.29 6.16
CA ILE A 226 2.21 -23.76 5.14
C ILE A 226 3.58 -24.02 5.73
N ARG A 227 4.34 -24.86 5.02
CA ARG A 227 5.80 -24.98 5.14
C ARG A 227 6.43 -24.40 3.88
N ALA A 228 7.58 -23.74 4.02
CA ALA A 228 8.31 -23.19 2.89
C ALA A 228 9.82 -23.23 3.18
N GLU A 229 10.61 -23.34 2.12
CA GLU A 229 12.05 -23.12 2.20
C GLU A 229 12.34 -21.62 2.07
N ILE A 230 13.10 -21.08 3.01
CA ILE A 230 13.49 -19.67 3.06
C ILE A 230 15.00 -19.58 2.85
N ASP A 231 15.41 -18.86 1.81
CA ASP A 231 16.82 -18.55 1.56
C ASP A 231 17.06 -17.04 1.82
N PRO A 232 17.61 -16.68 3.00
CA PRO A 232 17.86 -15.28 3.33
C PRO A 232 18.90 -14.62 2.42
N MET A 233 19.86 -15.36 1.92
CA MET A 233 20.94 -14.82 1.04
C MET A 233 20.40 -14.43 -0.32
N LYS A 234 19.49 -15.23 -0.87
CA LYS A 234 18.83 -14.94 -2.16
C LYS A 234 17.56 -14.10 -2.01
N LYS A 235 17.14 -13.83 -0.78
CA LYS A 235 15.84 -13.19 -0.48
C LYS A 235 14.66 -13.90 -1.17
N THR A 236 14.60 -15.24 -1.06
CA THR A 236 13.54 -16.03 -1.71
C THR A 236 12.81 -16.95 -0.73
N ILE A 237 11.52 -17.13 -0.99
CA ILE A 237 10.69 -18.17 -0.37
C ILE A 237 10.24 -19.12 -1.47
N SER A 238 10.49 -20.41 -1.31
CA SER A 238 10.23 -21.45 -2.32
C SER A 238 9.68 -22.72 -1.69
N LYS A 239 9.33 -23.70 -2.52
CA LYS A 239 8.79 -25.01 -2.10
C LYS A 239 7.68 -24.89 -1.04
N ILE A 240 6.65 -24.14 -1.40
CA ILE A 240 5.52 -23.89 -0.52
C ILE A 240 4.60 -25.11 -0.52
N GLU A 241 4.41 -25.74 0.63
CA GLU A 241 3.57 -26.91 0.83
C GLU A 241 2.54 -26.66 1.93
N LYS A 242 1.39 -27.33 1.88
CA LYS A 242 0.43 -27.32 2.98
C LYS A 242 0.99 -28.05 4.20
N GLN A 243 0.70 -27.52 5.36
CA GLN A 243 1.06 -28.17 6.62
C GLN A 243 -0.03 -29.17 7.03
#